data_67a81ae8868bb4196ce7dc24ac32c8f5
#
_entry.id   67a81ae8868bb4196ce7dc24ac32c8f5
#
_cell.length_a   1.000
_cell.length_b   1.000
_cell.length_c   1.000
_cell.angle_alpha   90.00
_cell.angle_beta   90.00
_cell.angle_gamma   90.00
#
_symmetry.space_group_name_H-M   'P 1'
#
loop_
_entity.id
_entity.type
_entity.pdbx_description
1 polymer ?
#
loop_
_entity_poly.entity_id
_entity_poly.type
_entity_poly.pdbx_seq_one_letter_code
_entity_poly.pdbx_strand_id
1 'polypeptide(L)'
;MKYNPPAGSQDPDAKYVTGQPGKVRGSAVPAEAVEHPQREIVEVIKKAGLTPSADALNQLYEAILKIIGVQVPVASKTETGLVQIGDGLNITPEGLLSVLVATSKQSG
;
A
#
# COMPACT_ATOMS: atom_id res chain seq x y z
N MET A 1 -3.37 12.00 4.11
CA MET A 1 -4.01 12.54 5.34
C MET A 1 -2.97 12.78 6.41
N LYS A 2 -3.31 13.54 7.43
CA LYS A 2 -2.40 13.75 8.54
C LYS A 2 -2.95 13.09 9.79
N TYR A 3 -2.11 12.99 10.80
CA TYR A 3 -2.56 12.45 12.09
C TYR A 3 -3.55 13.45 12.73
N ASN A 4 -4.62 12.94 13.27
CA ASN A 4 -5.61 13.75 13.94
C ASN A 4 -5.58 13.43 15.43
N PRO A 5 -5.02 14.31 16.25
CA PRO A 5 -4.94 14.05 17.70
C PRO A 5 -6.33 14.16 18.35
N PRO A 6 -6.47 13.78 19.60
CA PRO A 6 -7.74 13.92 20.30
C PRO A 6 -8.27 15.33 20.24
N ALA A 7 -9.59 15.46 20.21
CA ALA A 7 -10.22 16.76 20.12
C ALA A 7 -9.85 17.59 21.33
N GLY A 8 -9.52 18.84 21.10
CA GLY A 8 -9.15 19.76 22.18
C GLY A 8 -7.70 19.70 22.59
N SER A 9 -6.91 18.83 22.00
CA SER A 9 -5.52 18.74 22.35
C SER A 9 -4.72 19.88 21.69
N GLN A 10 -3.75 20.39 22.42
CA GLN A 10 -2.86 21.42 21.88
C GLN A 10 -1.62 20.80 21.25
N ASP A 11 -1.37 19.54 21.53
CA ASP A 11 -0.21 18.85 21.01
C ASP A 11 -0.60 18.09 19.74
N PRO A 12 -0.01 18.42 18.58
CA PRO A 12 -0.39 17.74 17.34
C PRO A 12 -0.04 16.25 17.31
N ASP A 13 0.80 15.82 18.26
CA ASP A 13 1.16 14.40 18.34
C ASP A 13 0.60 13.74 19.58
N ALA A 14 -0.41 14.33 20.20
CA ALA A 14 -0.98 13.76 21.42
C ALA A 14 -1.54 12.36 21.15
N LYS A 15 -1.36 11.49 22.12
CA LYS A 15 -1.86 10.14 22.00
C LYS A 15 -3.29 10.06 22.48
N TYR A 16 -4.02 9.09 21.95
CA TYR A 16 -5.36 8.82 22.43
C TYR A 16 -5.27 8.01 23.72
N VAL A 17 -6.21 8.26 24.64
CA VAL A 17 -6.24 7.62 25.93
C VAL A 17 -7.54 6.85 26.09
N THR A 18 -7.44 5.61 26.53
CA THR A 18 -8.62 4.80 26.79
C THR A 18 -9.25 5.24 28.10
N GLY A 19 -10.54 5.48 28.10
CA GLY A 19 -11.25 5.85 29.30
C GLY A 19 -11.34 4.69 30.28
N GLN A 20 -11.26 4.99 31.55
CA GLN A 20 -11.45 4.00 32.61
C GLN A 20 -12.46 4.57 33.58
N PRO A 21 -13.61 3.92 33.74
CA PRO A 21 -14.67 4.43 34.59
C PRO A 21 -14.16 4.81 35.98
N GLY A 22 -14.45 6.02 36.41
CA GLY A 22 -14.06 6.48 37.72
C GLY A 22 -12.60 6.81 37.90
N LYS A 23 -11.78 6.65 36.85
CA LYS A 23 -10.36 6.92 36.98
C LYS A 23 -9.81 7.85 35.90
N VAL A 24 -10.04 7.52 34.64
CA VAL A 24 -9.46 8.27 33.54
C VAL A 24 -10.53 8.57 32.52
N ARG A 25 -10.55 9.81 32.07
CA ARG A 25 -11.47 10.18 31.03
C ARG A 25 -10.86 9.82 29.69
N GLY A 26 -11.62 9.15 28.87
CA GLY A 26 -11.15 8.81 27.53
C GLY A 26 -11.02 10.01 26.63
N SER A 27 -10.23 9.91 25.62
CA SER A 27 -10.03 10.97 24.64
C SER A 27 -11.28 11.14 23.79
N ALA A 28 -11.57 12.37 23.43
CA ALA A 28 -12.62 12.65 22.46
C ALA A 28 -12.03 12.48 21.06
N VAL A 29 -12.76 11.86 20.18
CA VAL A 29 -12.30 11.58 18.83
C VAL A 29 -12.88 12.61 17.88
N PRO A 30 -12.05 13.41 17.22
CA PRO A 30 -12.59 14.39 16.27
C PRO A 30 -13.13 13.66 15.05
N ALA A 31 -14.10 14.26 14.38
CA ALA A 31 -14.72 13.63 13.21
C ALA A 31 -13.71 13.25 12.15
N GLU A 32 -12.70 14.06 11.95
CA GLU A 32 -11.68 13.80 10.92
C GLU A 32 -10.90 12.52 11.18
N ALA A 33 -10.74 12.16 12.47
CA ALA A 33 -10.00 10.95 12.79
C ALA A 33 -10.73 9.69 12.31
N VAL A 34 -12.03 9.78 12.14
CA VAL A 34 -12.83 8.67 11.63
C VAL A 34 -13.06 8.81 10.14
N GLU A 35 -13.32 10.02 9.68
CA GLU A 35 -13.65 10.23 8.28
C GLU A 35 -12.46 10.13 7.34
N HIS A 36 -11.35 10.76 7.68
CA HIS A 36 -10.22 10.84 6.75
C HIS A 36 -9.60 9.47 6.42
N PRO A 37 -9.39 8.57 7.38
CA PRO A 37 -8.88 7.24 7.02
C PRO A 37 -9.80 6.51 6.06
N GLN A 38 -11.11 6.65 6.25
CA GLN A 38 -12.05 6.00 5.36
C GLN A 38 -11.95 6.57 3.95
N ARG A 39 -11.82 7.89 3.83
CA ARG A 39 -11.71 8.50 2.51
C ARG A 39 -10.43 8.11 1.82
N GLU A 40 -9.33 7.99 2.57
CA GLU A 40 -8.05 7.57 2.00
C GLU A 40 -8.14 6.14 1.48
N ILE A 41 -8.73 5.25 2.26
CA ILE A 41 -8.85 3.86 1.87
C ILE A 41 -9.79 3.71 0.68
N VAL A 42 -10.90 4.41 0.70
CA VAL A 42 -11.86 4.35 -0.40
C VAL A 42 -11.22 4.88 -1.69
N GLU A 43 -10.38 5.90 -1.57
CA GLU A 43 -9.72 6.44 -2.75
C GLU A 43 -8.79 5.40 -3.38
N VAL A 44 -8.04 4.66 -2.55
CA VAL A 44 -7.17 3.60 -3.06
C VAL A 44 -8.00 2.53 -3.79
N ILE A 45 -9.13 2.15 -3.20
CA ILE A 45 -10.00 1.14 -3.79
C ILE A 45 -10.50 1.61 -5.15
N LYS A 46 -10.93 2.86 -5.24
CA LYS A 46 -11.43 3.39 -6.51
C LYS A 46 -10.34 3.51 -7.56
N LYS A 47 -9.14 3.97 -7.16
CA LYS A 47 -8.04 4.13 -8.10
C LYS A 47 -7.55 2.78 -8.62
N ALA A 48 -7.79 1.72 -7.88
CA ALA A 48 -7.47 0.37 -8.34
C ALA A 48 -8.51 -0.16 -9.33
N GLY A 49 -9.60 0.58 -9.54
CA GLY A 49 -10.64 0.14 -10.45
C GLY A 49 -11.71 -0.72 -9.79
N LEU A 50 -11.70 -0.79 -8.46
CA LEU A 50 -12.71 -1.55 -7.75
C LEU A 50 -13.85 -0.64 -7.31
N THR A 51 -15.01 -1.23 -7.08
CA THR A 51 -16.16 -0.49 -6.58
C THR A 51 -16.24 -0.73 -5.07
N PRO A 52 -16.14 0.33 -4.26
CA PRO A 52 -16.22 0.14 -2.82
C PRO A 52 -17.54 -0.54 -2.41
N SER A 53 -17.45 -1.50 -1.52
CA SER A 53 -18.62 -2.28 -1.11
C SER A 53 -18.57 -2.55 0.38
N ALA A 54 -19.72 -2.46 1.03
CA ALA A 54 -19.83 -2.77 2.44
C ALA A 54 -19.72 -4.27 2.71
N ASP A 55 -19.91 -5.08 1.68
CA ASP A 55 -19.89 -6.52 1.85
C ASP A 55 -18.51 -7.13 1.70
N ALA A 56 -17.55 -6.35 1.29
CA ALA A 56 -16.18 -6.82 1.11
C ALA A 56 -15.26 -6.08 2.05
N LEU A 57 -14.57 -6.80 2.90
CA LEU A 57 -13.67 -6.20 3.89
C LEU A 57 -12.21 -6.45 3.58
N ASN A 58 -11.89 -6.82 2.35
CA ASN A 58 -10.53 -7.06 1.92
C ASN A 58 -10.15 -6.20 0.72
N GLN A 59 -10.93 -5.16 0.44
CA GLN A 59 -10.72 -4.39 -0.77
C GLN A 59 -9.43 -3.58 -0.77
N LEU A 60 -8.97 -3.13 0.38
CA LEU A 60 -7.71 -2.41 0.44
C LEU A 60 -6.56 -3.32 0.00
N TYR A 61 -6.55 -4.55 0.47
CA TYR A 61 -5.52 -5.53 0.08
C TYR A 61 -5.60 -5.81 -1.41
N GLU A 62 -6.80 -6.05 -1.91
CA GLU A 62 -6.99 -6.31 -3.33
C GLU A 62 -6.58 -5.12 -4.18
N ALA A 63 -6.90 -3.92 -3.71
CA ALA A 63 -6.53 -2.70 -4.42
C ALA A 63 -5.02 -2.55 -4.51
N ILE A 64 -4.32 -2.84 -3.42
CA ILE A 64 -2.87 -2.74 -3.42
C ILE A 64 -2.28 -3.71 -4.45
N LEU A 65 -2.77 -4.94 -4.47
CA LEU A 65 -2.27 -5.92 -5.44
C LEU A 65 -2.53 -5.48 -6.87
N LYS A 66 -3.71 -4.92 -7.13
CA LYS A 66 -4.04 -4.47 -8.47
C LYS A 66 -3.19 -3.28 -8.90
N ILE A 67 -2.96 -2.35 -8.00
CA ILE A 67 -2.16 -1.17 -8.32
C ILE A 67 -0.72 -1.58 -8.61
N ILE A 68 -0.17 -2.50 -7.84
CA ILE A 68 1.18 -2.97 -8.09
C ILE A 68 1.26 -3.64 -9.47
N GLY A 69 0.29 -4.47 -9.79
CA GLY A 69 0.30 -5.15 -11.09
C GLY A 69 0.11 -4.23 -12.28
N VAL A 70 -0.58 -3.11 -12.07
CA VAL A 70 -0.83 -2.19 -13.16
C VAL A 70 0.24 -1.10 -13.24
N GLN A 71 0.67 -0.58 -12.09
CA GLN A 71 1.58 0.57 -12.08
C GLN A 71 3.05 0.17 -12.11
N VAL A 72 3.36 -1.07 -11.78
CA VAL A 72 4.74 -1.52 -11.77
C VAL A 72 4.83 -2.70 -12.73
N PRO A 73 5.10 -2.46 -13.98
CA PRO A 73 5.10 -3.54 -14.97
C PRO A 73 6.22 -4.53 -14.73
N VAL A 74 6.02 -5.73 -15.23
CA VAL A 74 7.05 -6.76 -15.16
C VAL A 74 8.16 -6.38 -16.11
N ALA A 75 9.39 -6.61 -15.72
CA ALA A 75 10.53 -6.26 -16.54
C ALA A 75 10.54 -7.05 -17.85
N SER A 76 10.97 -6.44 -18.89
CA SER A 76 11.03 -7.07 -20.18
C SER A 76 12.26 -6.57 -20.92
N LYS A 77 12.40 -6.93 -22.16
CA LYS A 77 13.53 -6.45 -22.93
C LYS A 77 13.49 -4.96 -23.16
N THR A 78 12.33 -4.39 -23.15
CA THR A 78 12.18 -2.98 -23.46
C THR A 78 11.75 -2.15 -22.27
N GLU A 79 11.44 -2.77 -21.15
CA GLU A 79 11.01 -2.05 -19.99
C GLU A 79 11.68 -2.56 -18.75
N THR A 80 11.84 -1.69 -17.77
CA THR A 80 12.30 -2.14 -16.48
C THR A 80 11.09 -2.22 -15.60
N GLY A 81 11.09 -3.13 -14.67
CA GLY A 81 10.00 -3.33 -13.76
C GLY A 81 10.30 -4.47 -12.85
N LEU A 82 9.26 -5.16 -12.40
CA LEU A 82 9.48 -6.29 -11.53
C LEU A 82 10.05 -7.46 -12.33
N VAL A 83 10.99 -8.14 -11.74
CA VAL A 83 11.59 -9.28 -12.38
C VAL A 83 11.05 -10.54 -11.76
N GLN A 84 10.62 -11.47 -12.58
CA GLN A 84 10.11 -12.72 -12.07
C GLN A 84 11.23 -13.68 -11.97
N ILE A 85 11.62 -13.93 -10.76
CA ILE A 85 12.73 -14.79 -10.55
C ILE A 85 12.47 -16.21 -10.78
N GLY A 86 11.32 -16.64 -10.65
CA GLY A 86 11.03 -18.04 -10.79
C GLY A 86 11.07 -18.60 -12.20
N ASP A 87 11.33 -17.77 -13.18
CA ASP A 87 11.29 -18.21 -14.52
C ASP A 87 12.53 -18.83 -15.03
N GLY A 88 13.43 -19.11 -14.20
CA GLY A 88 14.64 -19.66 -14.64
C GLY A 88 15.60 -18.70 -15.23
N LEU A 89 15.35 -17.45 -15.15
CA LEU A 89 16.21 -16.55 -15.59
C LEU A 89 17.26 -16.33 -14.77
N ASN A 90 18.30 -16.10 -15.24
CA ASN A 90 19.28 -15.66 -14.45
C ASN A 90 19.22 -14.25 -14.44
N ILE A 91 18.77 -13.74 -13.44
CA ILE A 91 18.63 -12.46 -13.31
C ILE A 91 19.81 -11.82 -13.10
N THR A 92 20.13 -11.05 -13.84
CA THR A 92 21.18 -10.32 -13.55
C THR A 92 20.65 -9.19 -12.99
N PRO A 93 21.30 -8.70 -12.19
CA PRO A 93 20.87 -7.70 -11.43
C PRO A 93 20.47 -6.53 -12.14
N GLU A 94 20.92 -6.22 -13.10
CA GLU A 94 20.54 -5.11 -13.67
C GLU A 94 19.23 -5.24 -14.12
N GLY A 95 18.70 -6.11 -13.60
CA GLY A 95 17.47 -6.27 -14.01
C GLY A 95 17.61 -6.84 -15.26
N LEU A 96 18.73 -7.14 -15.54
CA LEU A 96 18.84 -7.69 -16.59
C LEU A 96 19.29 -8.87 -16.23
N LEU A 97 19.18 -9.62 -16.76
CA LEU A 97 19.52 -10.71 -16.45
C LEU A 97 20.16 -11.17 -17.46
N SER A 98 20.89 -11.63 -17.56
CA SER A 98 21.50 -12.02 -18.61
C SER A 98 21.41 -13.26 -18.85
N VAL A 99 21.45 -13.69 -19.09
CA VAL A 99 21.40 -14.70 -19.22
C VAL A 99 22.23 -15.30 -19.35
N LEU A 100 22.37 -15.67 -19.10
CA LEU A 100 22.93 -16.03 -19.31
C LEU A 100 23.23 -16.26 -20.14
N VAL A 101 23.33 -16.07 -20.21
CA VAL A 101 23.50 -16.16 -21.00
C VAL A 101 23.72 -16.23 -21.51
N ALA A 102 23.84 -16.28 -21.40
CA ALA A 102 23.95 -16.39 -22.08
C ALA A 102 24.15 -16.50 -22.59
N THR A 103 24.28 -16.58 -22.34
CA THR A 103 24.42 -16.71 -22.97
C THR A 103 24.53 -16.66 -23.61
N SER A 104 24.71 -16.63 -23.39
CA SER A 104 24.76 -16.59 -24.05
C SER A 104 24.91 -16.26 -24.63
N LYS A 105 24.99 -16.13 -24.47
CA LYS A 105 25.05 -15.92 -24.93
C LYS A 105 24.81 -15.73 -25.39
N GLN A 106 24.57 -15.71 -25.08
CA GLN A 106 24.22 -15.71 -25.38
C GLN A 106 23.79 -15.40 -25.68
N SER A 107 23.65 -15.38 -25.49
CA SER A 107 23.19 -15.20 -25.71
C SER A 107 22.90 -14.95 -25.78
N GLY A 108 22.85 -14.84 -24.99
CA GLY A 108 22.48 -14.70 -25.01
C GLY A 108 22.24 -14.42 -25.25
#